data_ba270ff5aeed5c19c0a87c997a57306f
#
_entry.id   ba270ff5aeed5c19c0a87c997a57306f
#
_cell.length_a   1.000
_cell.length_b   1.000
_cell.length_c   1.000
_cell.angle_alpha   90.00
_cell.angle_beta   90.00
_cell.angle_gamma   90.00
#
_symmetry.space_group_name_H-M   'P 1'
#
loop_
_entity.id
_entity.type
_entity.pdbx_description
1 polymer ?
#
loop_
_entity_poly.entity_id
_entity_poly.type
_entity_poly.pdbx_seq_one_letter_code
_entity_poly.pdbx_strand_id
1 'polypeptide(L)'
;HRDLHSFPTRRSSDLWAAKAKLAPMPEVRRIITVPGGTRDRMVQLISSNQADIVNDIQVAEVVRQVVTQNPKITTWTGKDAPYGARDWWPTSLYFNHKSGKWADIRLRRAIGHYIDRKQIVDVAYSGAAEPKVDPFPGFGALKPYIDAIAPVAAKHGVGVYDKAKGDALMGEAGYKKNANGIWEKDGQPLSVVIEAIPVLNAVGPIVAQQLKNAGVDASFRSTPESRAVLRDGRFDLTLFGHRGSIADPYATLEMYHSRNAFEVGRPTLFPARWSNADYDKIVDEIGRLAPDNPGIKDLVVAAMDIWMREAVEVPISEWYHRVPMNQTYWTGWPTKDNPYMQPSFWYTSGSFGYVLPRLKPVQ
;
A
#
# COMPACT_ATOMS: atom_id res chain seq x y z
N HIS A 1 -12.63 -25.57 30.07
CA HIS A 1 -12.77 -25.70 28.62
C HIS A 1 -13.98 -24.90 28.17
N ARG A 2 -13.76 -23.66 27.71
CA ARG A 2 -14.79 -22.95 26.93
C ARG A 2 -14.52 -23.27 25.49
N ASP A 3 -15.45 -23.98 24.87
CA ASP A 3 -15.49 -24.12 23.42
C ASP A 3 -15.53 -22.74 22.79
N LEU A 4 -14.39 -22.33 22.23
CA LEU A 4 -14.35 -21.19 21.34
C LEU A 4 -15.24 -21.55 20.16
N HIS A 5 -16.29 -20.78 19.97
CA HIS A 5 -17.29 -20.96 18.93
C HIS A 5 -16.60 -21.23 17.58
N SER A 6 -16.55 -22.50 17.21
CA SER A 6 -16.32 -22.88 15.83
C SER A 6 -17.48 -22.28 15.03
N PHE A 7 -17.17 -21.37 14.11
CA PHE A 7 -18.14 -21.02 13.09
C PHE A 7 -18.67 -22.34 12.50
N PRO A 8 -19.99 -22.51 12.37
CA PRO A 8 -20.53 -23.74 11.84
C PRO A 8 -19.90 -23.95 10.47
N THR A 9 -19.13 -25.02 10.36
CA THR A 9 -18.57 -25.46 9.08
C THR A 9 -19.77 -25.70 8.18
N ARG A 10 -19.98 -24.83 7.20
CA ARG A 10 -20.99 -25.03 6.16
C ARG A 10 -20.50 -26.14 5.23
N ARG A 11 -20.56 -27.38 5.71
CA ARG A 11 -20.12 -28.57 4.98
C ARG A 11 -20.80 -28.74 3.61
N SER A 12 -21.92 -28.07 3.37
CA SER A 12 -22.61 -28.13 2.08
C SER A 12 -22.04 -27.20 1.03
N SER A 13 -21.37 -26.07 1.40
CA SER A 13 -20.80 -25.12 0.44
C SER A 13 -19.38 -25.49 0.00
N ASP A 14 -18.60 -26.15 0.85
CA ASP A 14 -17.19 -26.45 0.59
C ASP A 14 -17.01 -27.55 -0.48
N LEU A 15 -18.06 -28.31 -0.74
CA LEU A 15 -18.04 -29.42 -1.70
C LEU A 15 -18.69 -29.10 -3.05
N TRP A 16 -19.37 -27.96 -3.19
CA TRP A 16 -20.13 -27.67 -4.41
C TRP A 16 -19.24 -27.55 -5.65
N ALA A 17 -18.08 -26.91 -5.52
CA ALA A 17 -17.15 -26.74 -6.61
C ALA A 17 -16.55 -28.09 -7.08
N ALA A 18 -16.26 -28.99 -6.14
CA ALA A 18 -15.80 -30.32 -6.45
C ALA A 18 -16.93 -31.18 -7.06
N LYS A 19 -18.15 -31.09 -6.55
CA LYS A 19 -19.33 -31.77 -7.12
C LYS A 19 -19.65 -31.26 -8.53
N ALA A 20 -19.50 -29.96 -8.76
CA ALA A 20 -19.66 -29.34 -10.07
C ALA A 20 -18.43 -29.51 -10.98
N LYS A 21 -17.39 -30.23 -10.55
CA LYS A 21 -16.12 -30.43 -11.28
C LYS A 21 -15.38 -29.13 -11.64
N LEU A 22 -15.61 -28.06 -10.90
CA LEU A 22 -14.96 -26.77 -11.08
C LEU A 22 -13.62 -26.68 -10.34
N ALA A 23 -13.43 -27.48 -9.31
CA ALA A 23 -12.18 -27.58 -8.55
C ALA A 23 -11.99 -29.01 -8.02
N PRO A 24 -10.76 -29.47 -7.75
CA PRO A 24 -10.52 -30.73 -7.08
C PRO A 24 -11.03 -30.70 -5.63
N MET A 25 -11.33 -31.87 -5.07
CA MET A 25 -11.67 -32.00 -3.66
C MET A 25 -10.45 -31.62 -2.81
N PRO A 26 -10.59 -30.69 -1.83
CA PRO A 26 -9.50 -30.37 -0.92
C PRO A 26 -9.14 -31.58 -0.04
N GLU A 27 -7.86 -31.80 0.19
CA GLU A 27 -7.37 -32.77 1.18
C GLU A 27 -7.42 -32.20 2.61
N VAL A 28 -7.42 -30.88 2.72
CA VAL A 28 -7.61 -30.15 3.97
C VAL A 28 -9.04 -30.32 4.45
N ARG A 29 -9.20 -31.01 5.58
CA ARG A 29 -10.53 -31.32 6.15
C ARG A 29 -11.06 -30.26 7.10
N ARG A 30 -10.19 -29.50 7.72
CA ARG A 30 -10.53 -28.46 8.71
C ARG A 30 -9.51 -27.34 8.71
N ILE A 31 -10.01 -26.10 8.76
CA ILE A 31 -9.24 -24.89 8.97
C ILE A 31 -9.53 -24.41 10.38
N ILE A 32 -8.47 -24.15 11.14
CA ILE A 32 -8.56 -23.59 12.49
C ILE A 32 -7.93 -22.21 12.44
N THR A 33 -8.73 -21.18 12.65
CA THR A 33 -8.24 -19.82 12.76
C THR A 33 -8.06 -19.47 14.23
N VAL A 34 -6.84 -19.08 14.59
CA VAL A 34 -6.52 -18.61 15.94
C VAL A 34 -6.14 -17.13 15.90
N PRO A 35 -6.50 -16.34 16.92
CA PRO A 35 -6.05 -14.96 17.00
C PRO A 35 -4.52 -14.89 16.99
N GLY A 36 -3.92 -14.17 16.04
CA GLY A 36 -2.47 -14.00 15.94
C GLY A 36 -1.89 -13.22 17.11
N GLY A 37 -2.66 -12.28 17.65
CA GLY A 37 -2.21 -11.42 18.74
C GLY A 37 -1.10 -10.47 18.28
N THR A 38 0.03 -10.50 18.97
CA THR A 38 1.21 -9.70 18.63
C THR A 38 2.00 -10.34 17.48
N ARG A 39 2.82 -9.54 16.81
CA ARG A 39 3.77 -10.03 15.79
C ARG A 39 4.65 -11.16 16.34
N ASP A 40 5.19 -10.99 17.55
CA ASP A 40 6.11 -11.95 18.16
C ASP A 40 5.42 -13.30 18.40
N ARG A 41 4.15 -13.29 18.79
CA ARG A 41 3.35 -14.52 18.89
C ARG A 41 3.14 -15.17 17.51
N MET A 42 2.85 -14.40 16.46
CA MET A 42 2.73 -14.96 15.11
C MET A 42 4.04 -15.62 14.66
N VAL A 43 5.18 -14.96 14.92
CA VAL A 43 6.51 -15.52 14.66
C VAL A 43 6.74 -16.81 15.42
N GLN A 44 6.40 -16.85 16.72
CA GLN A 44 6.53 -18.05 17.53
C GLN A 44 5.69 -19.21 16.98
N LEU A 45 4.42 -18.96 16.66
CA LEU A 45 3.50 -19.98 16.16
C LEU A 45 4.00 -20.61 14.84
N ILE A 46 4.45 -19.80 13.88
CA ILE A 46 4.93 -20.31 12.60
C ILE A 46 6.29 -21.01 12.74
N SER A 47 7.21 -20.45 13.53
CA SER A 47 8.57 -21.01 13.70
C SER A 47 8.56 -22.34 14.46
N SER A 48 7.60 -22.55 15.37
CA SER A 48 7.44 -23.78 16.14
C SER A 48 6.51 -24.82 15.48
N ASN A 49 6.13 -24.62 14.23
CA ASN A 49 5.21 -25.49 13.47
C ASN A 49 3.80 -25.62 14.10
N GLN A 50 3.38 -24.64 14.92
CA GLN A 50 2.03 -24.58 15.50
C GLN A 50 1.03 -23.88 14.60
N ALA A 51 1.49 -23.22 13.54
CA ALA A 51 0.68 -22.67 12.48
C ALA A 51 1.23 -23.08 11.12
N ASP A 52 0.35 -23.38 10.18
CA ASP A 52 0.72 -23.69 8.80
C ASP A 52 0.94 -22.40 7.98
N ILE A 53 0.28 -21.32 8.41
CA ILE A 53 0.37 -20.02 7.80
C ILE A 53 0.05 -18.94 8.85
N VAL A 54 0.72 -17.81 8.76
CA VAL A 54 0.39 -16.62 9.54
C VAL A 54 0.07 -15.47 8.60
N ASN A 55 -0.74 -14.55 9.11
CA ASN A 55 -1.04 -13.33 8.37
C ASN A 55 0.24 -12.47 8.23
N ASP A 56 0.15 -11.51 7.37
CA ASP A 56 1.19 -10.61 6.91
C ASP A 56 2.12 -10.08 8.03
N ILE A 57 3.40 -10.41 7.96
CA ILE A 57 4.45 -9.87 8.82
C ILE A 57 5.11 -8.70 8.08
N GLN A 58 4.79 -7.47 8.50
CA GLN A 58 5.20 -6.26 7.81
C GLN A 58 6.72 -6.02 7.82
N VAL A 59 7.42 -6.47 8.86
CA VAL A 59 8.85 -6.25 9.04
C VAL A 59 9.65 -7.31 8.29
N ALA A 60 10.26 -6.93 7.19
CA ALA A 60 10.99 -7.83 6.30
C ALA A 60 12.13 -8.58 7.01
N GLU A 61 12.86 -7.92 7.89
CA GLU A 61 13.95 -8.54 8.67
C GLU A 61 13.46 -9.67 9.56
N VAL A 62 12.28 -9.52 10.16
CA VAL A 62 11.67 -10.59 10.98
C VAL A 62 11.33 -11.80 10.10
N VAL A 63 10.79 -11.57 8.90
CA VAL A 63 10.49 -12.67 7.98
C VAL A 63 11.78 -13.35 7.51
N ARG A 64 12.82 -12.59 7.20
CA ARG A 64 14.16 -13.12 6.88
C ARG A 64 14.66 -14.06 7.98
N GLN A 65 14.56 -13.65 9.23
CA GLN A 65 14.96 -14.49 10.36
C GLN A 65 14.13 -15.78 10.45
N VAL A 66 12.81 -15.69 10.31
CA VAL A 66 11.89 -16.83 10.34
C VAL A 66 12.25 -17.87 9.27
N VAL A 67 12.43 -17.46 8.00
CA VAL A 67 12.76 -18.39 6.90
C VAL A 67 14.20 -18.92 6.96
N THR A 68 15.09 -18.22 7.68
CA THR A 68 16.48 -18.69 7.89
C THR A 68 16.53 -19.72 9.02
N GLN A 69 15.82 -19.49 10.12
CA GLN A 69 15.84 -20.36 11.30
C GLN A 69 15.07 -21.66 11.09
N ASN A 70 13.96 -21.64 10.33
CA ASN A 70 13.20 -22.83 10.02
C ASN A 70 13.19 -23.07 8.50
N PRO A 71 13.99 -24.06 7.99
CA PRO A 71 14.10 -24.35 6.56
C PRO A 71 12.80 -24.85 5.91
N LYS A 72 11.80 -25.26 6.72
CA LYS A 72 10.47 -25.67 6.27
C LYS A 72 9.53 -24.49 6.02
N ILE A 73 9.94 -23.27 6.37
CA ILE A 73 9.15 -22.08 6.10
C ILE A 73 9.59 -21.44 4.78
N THR A 74 8.62 -21.10 3.96
CA THR A 74 8.80 -20.37 2.71
C THR A 74 7.92 -19.13 2.68
N THR A 75 8.17 -18.24 1.72
CA THR A 75 7.30 -17.11 1.37
C THR A 75 7.01 -17.13 -0.14
N TRP A 76 6.32 -16.11 -0.65
CA TRP A 76 6.12 -15.98 -2.09
C TRP A 76 7.44 -16.00 -2.89
N THR A 77 8.47 -15.30 -2.42
CA THR A 77 9.80 -15.27 -3.05
C THR A 77 10.77 -16.31 -2.45
N GLY A 78 10.24 -17.30 -1.73
CA GLY A 78 11.07 -18.28 -1.04
C GLY A 78 11.79 -17.67 0.16
N LYS A 79 13.12 -17.67 0.12
CA LYS A 79 14.00 -17.10 1.15
C LYS A 79 14.64 -15.77 0.73
N ASP A 80 14.26 -15.24 -0.43
CA ASP A 80 14.81 -14.03 -1.01
C ASP A 80 13.92 -12.81 -0.75
N ALA A 81 14.53 -11.63 -0.68
CA ALA A 81 13.79 -10.38 -0.67
C ALA A 81 12.90 -10.28 -1.93
N PRO A 82 11.74 -9.66 -1.83
CA PRO A 82 11.15 -8.92 -0.71
C PRO A 82 10.42 -9.79 0.34
N TYR A 83 10.59 -11.11 0.32
CA TYR A 83 9.95 -12.10 1.22
C TYR A 83 8.43 -12.13 1.12
N GLY A 84 7.86 -11.72 0.00
CA GLY A 84 6.42 -11.59 -0.14
C GLY A 84 5.95 -11.32 -1.55
N ALA A 85 4.63 -11.34 -1.74
CA ALA A 85 3.96 -10.99 -2.99
C ALA A 85 3.66 -9.50 -3.03
N ARG A 86 3.92 -8.87 -4.19
CA ARG A 86 3.51 -7.47 -4.44
C ARG A 86 1.99 -7.36 -4.37
N ASP A 87 1.52 -6.29 -3.74
CA ASP A 87 0.10 -5.99 -3.65
C ASP A 87 -0.28 -4.84 -4.58
N TRP A 88 -1.59 -4.68 -4.78
CA TRP A 88 -2.20 -3.54 -5.47
C TRP A 88 -2.21 -2.24 -4.64
N TRP A 89 -1.51 -2.20 -3.53
CA TRP A 89 -1.63 -1.19 -2.47
C TRP A 89 -0.33 -0.40 -2.22
N PRO A 90 0.25 0.27 -3.26
CA PRO A 90 1.41 1.12 -3.05
C PRO A 90 1.16 2.12 -1.93
N THR A 91 2.16 2.32 -1.07
CA THR A 91 2.06 3.25 0.04
C THR A 91 2.36 4.66 -0.42
N SER A 92 1.51 5.60 -0.05
CA SER A 92 1.66 7.03 -0.35
C SER A 92 1.36 7.89 0.86
N LEU A 93 1.91 9.11 0.86
CA LEU A 93 1.54 10.19 1.76
C LEU A 93 0.51 11.08 1.03
N TYR A 94 -0.70 11.12 1.55
CA TYR A 94 -1.81 11.87 0.99
C TYR A 94 -1.99 13.20 1.70
N PHE A 95 -2.27 14.23 0.92
CA PHE A 95 -2.75 15.52 1.40
C PHE A 95 -4.27 15.50 1.55
N ASN A 96 -4.81 16.20 2.54
CA ASN A 96 -6.24 16.48 2.59
C ASN A 96 -6.58 17.66 1.68
N HIS A 97 -6.93 17.39 0.42
CA HIS A 97 -7.23 18.43 -0.55
C HIS A 97 -8.49 19.27 -0.23
N LYS A 98 -9.28 18.86 0.78
CA LYS A 98 -10.38 19.68 1.31
C LYS A 98 -9.93 20.68 2.40
N SER A 99 -8.67 20.59 2.82
CA SER A 99 -8.05 21.56 3.73
C SER A 99 -7.39 22.69 2.95
N GLY A 100 -7.70 23.93 3.27
CA GLY A 100 -7.06 25.11 2.66
C GLY A 100 -5.54 25.16 2.84
N LYS A 101 -5.00 24.47 3.87
CA LYS A 101 -3.56 24.34 4.11
C LYS A 101 -2.83 23.81 2.87
N TRP A 102 -3.42 22.84 2.17
CA TRP A 102 -2.83 22.15 1.03
C TRP A 102 -3.28 22.69 -0.34
N ALA A 103 -3.92 23.87 -0.39
CA ALA A 103 -4.35 24.48 -1.65
C ALA A 103 -3.16 24.87 -2.53
N ASP A 104 -2.05 25.31 -1.94
CA ASP A 104 -0.84 25.73 -2.67
C ASP A 104 -0.05 24.51 -3.15
N ILE A 105 0.08 24.37 -4.48
CA ILE A 105 0.84 23.29 -5.13
C ILE A 105 2.31 23.32 -4.73
N ARG A 106 2.89 24.52 -4.52
CA ARG A 106 4.30 24.67 -4.14
C ARG A 106 4.56 24.03 -2.79
N LEU A 107 3.63 24.16 -1.85
CA LEU A 107 3.72 23.52 -0.53
C LEU A 107 3.71 21.99 -0.67
N ARG A 108 2.78 21.44 -1.47
CA ARG A 108 2.71 19.97 -1.69
C ARG A 108 3.98 19.44 -2.37
N ARG A 109 4.52 20.16 -3.35
CA ARG A 109 5.80 19.81 -4.00
C ARG A 109 6.98 19.88 -3.04
N ALA A 110 7.04 20.91 -2.18
CA ALA A 110 8.07 21.03 -1.15
C ALA A 110 8.08 19.80 -0.24
N ILE A 111 6.92 19.39 0.26
CA ILE A 111 6.77 18.15 1.05
C ILE A 111 7.30 16.94 0.27
N GLY A 112 6.96 16.82 -1.02
CA GLY A 112 7.45 15.74 -1.89
C GLY A 112 8.97 15.67 -2.01
N HIS A 113 9.66 16.84 -2.05
CA HIS A 113 11.12 16.95 -2.08
C HIS A 113 11.79 16.67 -0.73
N TYR A 114 11.08 16.74 0.38
CA TYR A 114 11.60 16.39 1.70
C TYR A 114 11.56 14.88 1.99
N ILE A 115 10.93 14.08 1.15
CA ILE A 115 10.77 12.63 1.36
C ILE A 115 11.88 11.85 0.66
N ASP A 116 12.81 11.30 1.44
CA ASP A 116 13.81 10.34 1.01
C ASP A 116 13.21 8.92 1.04
N ARG A 117 12.73 8.46 -0.11
CA ARG A 117 12.09 7.16 -0.28
C ARG A 117 13.06 6.01 -0.06
N LYS A 118 14.34 6.23 -0.46
CA LYS A 118 15.36 5.19 -0.26
C LYS A 118 15.61 4.96 1.23
N GLN A 119 15.77 6.01 2.00
CA GLN A 119 15.93 5.90 3.46
C GLN A 119 14.71 5.21 4.10
N ILE A 120 13.48 5.53 3.65
CA ILE A 120 12.28 4.87 4.16
C ILE A 120 12.34 3.37 3.88
N VAL A 121 12.66 2.95 2.66
CA VAL A 121 12.78 1.54 2.28
C VAL A 121 13.87 0.83 3.08
N ASP A 122 15.03 1.45 3.22
CA ASP A 122 16.17 0.89 3.95
C ASP A 122 15.83 0.68 5.43
N VAL A 123 15.19 1.66 6.07
CA VAL A 123 14.91 1.62 7.51
C VAL A 123 13.65 0.81 7.84
N ALA A 124 12.53 1.06 7.14
CA ALA A 124 11.26 0.39 7.44
C ALA A 124 11.22 -1.06 6.97
N TYR A 125 11.92 -1.37 5.87
CA TYR A 125 11.82 -2.68 5.20
C TYR A 125 13.17 -3.37 5.02
N SER A 126 14.26 -2.85 5.62
CA SER A 126 15.63 -3.41 5.48
C SER A 126 16.04 -3.59 4.02
N GLY A 127 15.67 -2.65 3.15
CA GLY A 127 15.90 -2.70 1.71
C GLY A 127 14.97 -3.65 0.92
N ALA A 128 14.05 -4.35 1.59
CA ALA A 128 13.18 -5.34 0.97
C ALA A 128 11.85 -4.75 0.46
N ALA A 129 11.89 -3.58 -0.13
CA ALA A 129 10.80 -2.96 -0.87
C ALA A 129 11.37 -2.07 -1.99
N GLU A 130 10.52 -1.60 -2.89
CA GLU A 130 10.90 -0.71 -3.98
C GLU A 130 10.33 0.69 -3.75
N PRO A 131 11.13 1.76 -3.90
CA PRO A 131 10.61 3.13 -3.90
C PRO A 131 9.62 3.34 -5.05
N LYS A 132 8.61 4.20 -4.84
CA LYS A 132 7.61 4.56 -5.86
C LYS A 132 7.59 6.06 -6.14
N VAL A 133 7.30 6.37 -7.41
CA VAL A 133 7.13 7.77 -7.88
C VAL A 133 5.79 7.97 -8.61
N ASP A 134 5.00 6.92 -8.71
CA ASP A 134 3.70 6.88 -9.37
C ASP A 134 2.71 6.05 -8.53
N PRO A 135 1.39 6.17 -8.75
CA PRO A 135 0.39 5.46 -7.97
C PRO A 135 0.16 4.01 -8.43
N PHE A 136 0.76 3.56 -9.54
CA PHE A 136 0.53 2.22 -10.06
C PHE A 136 1.37 1.17 -9.34
N PRO A 137 0.78 0.04 -8.92
CA PRO A 137 1.58 -1.09 -8.45
C PRO A 137 2.41 -1.67 -9.60
N GLY A 138 3.63 -2.11 -9.32
CA GLY A 138 4.59 -2.58 -10.33
C GLY A 138 4.28 -3.96 -10.90
N PHE A 139 3.02 -4.26 -11.25
CA PHE A 139 2.65 -5.49 -11.93
C PHE A 139 3.09 -5.46 -13.40
N GLY A 140 3.47 -6.61 -13.94
CA GLY A 140 3.99 -6.73 -15.31
C GLY A 140 3.06 -6.16 -16.38
N ALA A 141 1.75 -6.34 -16.25
CA ALA A 141 0.75 -5.81 -17.19
C ALA A 141 0.68 -4.26 -17.18
N LEU A 142 1.05 -3.62 -16.06
CA LEU A 142 1.07 -2.15 -15.95
C LEU A 142 2.40 -1.53 -16.39
N LYS A 143 3.44 -2.35 -16.60
CA LYS A 143 4.77 -1.87 -16.98
C LYS A 143 4.79 -0.94 -18.19
N PRO A 144 4.06 -1.21 -19.28
CA PRO A 144 4.04 -0.31 -20.45
C PRO A 144 3.52 1.10 -20.12
N TYR A 145 2.62 1.24 -19.17
CA TYR A 145 2.09 2.52 -18.70
C TYR A 145 3.08 3.21 -17.75
N ILE A 146 3.66 2.45 -16.81
CA ILE A 146 4.68 2.96 -15.87
C ILE A 146 5.89 3.49 -16.64
N ASP A 147 6.37 2.75 -17.65
CA ASP A 147 7.47 3.19 -18.50
C ASP A 147 7.12 4.48 -19.29
N ALA A 148 5.87 4.57 -19.79
CA ALA A 148 5.42 5.74 -20.54
C ALA A 148 5.29 7.02 -19.70
N ILE A 149 4.97 6.90 -18.41
CA ILE A 149 4.87 8.07 -17.50
C ILE A 149 6.21 8.45 -16.84
N ALA A 150 7.25 7.64 -16.94
CA ALA A 150 8.55 7.95 -16.34
C ALA A 150 9.14 9.31 -16.80
N PRO A 151 9.08 9.70 -18.09
CA PRO A 151 9.48 11.04 -18.54
C PRO A 151 8.65 12.17 -17.90
N VAL A 152 7.36 11.92 -17.64
CA VAL A 152 6.46 12.88 -16.98
C VAL A 152 6.88 13.08 -15.52
N ALA A 153 7.20 11.99 -14.81
CA ALA A 153 7.72 12.07 -13.44
C ALA A 153 9.02 12.87 -13.38
N ALA A 154 9.94 12.65 -14.32
CA ALA A 154 11.18 13.39 -14.44
C ALA A 154 10.92 14.89 -14.73
N LYS A 155 10.01 15.22 -15.65
CA LYS A 155 9.61 16.60 -16.00
C LYS A 155 9.12 17.38 -14.76
N HIS A 156 8.34 16.74 -13.88
CA HIS A 156 7.78 17.36 -12.67
C HIS A 156 8.67 17.19 -11.43
N GLY A 157 9.82 16.51 -11.54
CA GLY A 157 10.74 16.24 -10.43
C GLY A 157 10.13 15.34 -9.34
N VAL A 158 9.16 14.50 -9.71
CA VAL A 158 8.55 13.56 -8.76
C VAL A 158 9.57 12.50 -8.37
N GLY A 159 9.64 12.22 -7.07
CA GLY A 159 10.58 11.22 -6.54
C GLY A 159 11.97 11.73 -6.20
N VAL A 160 12.29 12.96 -6.56
CA VAL A 160 13.60 13.56 -6.26
C VAL A 160 13.63 14.08 -4.83
N TYR A 161 14.47 13.47 -3.98
CA TYR A 161 14.80 14.02 -2.66
C TYR A 161 15.78 15.16 -2.84
N ASP A 162 15.34 16.38 -2.53
CA ASP A 162 16.13 17.60 -2.67
C ASP A 162 15.64 18.65 -1.67
N LYS A 163 16.30 18.70 -0.51
CA LYS A 163 15.93 19.62 0.56
C LYS A 163 16.05 21.10 0.12
N ALA A 164 17.06 21.43 -0.68
CA ALA A 164 17.27 22.82 -1.12
C ALA A 164 16.13 23.27 -2.05
N LYS A 165 15.69 22.40 -2.95
CA LYS A 165 14.54 22.66 -3.81
C LYS A 165 13.23 22.75 -3.01
N GLY A 166 13.06 21.88 -2.02
CA GLY A 166 11.95 21.98 -1.07
C GLY A 166 11.95 23.33 -0.34
N ASP A 167 13.11 23.76 0.20
CA ASP A 167 13.25 25.02 0.90
C ASP A 167 12.96 26.23 -0.02
N ALA A 168 13.38 26.20 -1.29
CA ALA A 168 13.04 27.23 -2.27
C ALA A 168 11.53 27.34 -2.51
N LEU A 169 10.85 26.20 -2.72
CA LEU A 169 9.40 26.16 -2.91
C LEU A 169 8.63 26.65 -1.68
N MET A 170 9.12 26.37 -0.46
CA MET A 170 8.55 26.92 0.78
C MET A 170 8.66 28.44 0.80
N GLY A 171 9.82 29.00 0.42
CA GLY A 171 10.01 30.45 0.30
C GLY A 171 9.07 31.09 -0.73
N GLU A 172 8.95 30.47 -1.92
CA GLU A 172 8.03 30.94 -2.96
C GLU A 172 6.55 30.85 -2.51
N ALA A 173 6.19 29.91 -1.65
CA ALA A 173 4.86 29.81 -1.04
C ALA A 173 4.63 30.81 0.09
N GLY A 174 5.64 31.62 0.41
CA GLY A 174 5.57 32.71 1.43
C GLY A 174 5.92 32.25 2.84
N TYR A 175 6.50 31.06 3.01
CA TYR A 175 6.98 30.59 4.31
C TYR A 175 8.40 31.07 4.59
N LYS A 176 8.70 31.32 5.86
CA LYS A 176 10.03 31.65 6.37
C LYS A 176 10.32 30.77 7.59
N LYS A 177 11.61 30.47 7.85
CA LYS A 177 11.99 29.77 9.07
C LYS A 177 12.02 30.74 10.25
N ASN A 178 11.36 30.38 11.34
CA ASN A 178 11.44 31.11 12.60
C ASN A 178 12.74 30.82 13.35
N ALA A 179 12.94 31.40 14.54
CA ALA A 179 14.13 31.24 15.36
C ALA A 179 14.43 29.77 15.72
N ASN A 180 13.43 28.90 15.73
CA ASN A 180 13.55 27.46 16.00
C ASN A 180 13.79 26.63 14.73
N GLY A 181 13.94 27.27 13.57
CA GLY A 181 14.12 26.62 12.27
C GLY A 181 12.84 25.99 11.70
N ILE A 182 11.67 26.30 12.26
CA ILE A 182 10.37 25.80 11.80
C ILE A 182 9.80 26.78 10.75
N TRP A 183 9.29 26.21 9.65
CA TRP A 183 8.58 26.98 8.64
C TRP A 183 7.31 27.59 9.21
N GLU A 184 7.14 28.88 9.02
CA GLU A 184 5.95 29.63 9.41
C GLU A 184 5.51 30.59 8.32
N LYS A 185 4.23 30.92 8.29
CA LYS A 185 3.63 31.93 7.44
C LYS A 185 2.61 32.73 8.26
N ASP A 186 2.66 34.05 8.17
CA ASP A 186 1.78 34.95 8.92
C ASP A 186 1.82 34.71 10.44
N GLY A 187 3.02 34.37 10.99
CA GLY A 187 3.25 34.05 12.38
C GLY A 187 2.71 32.67 12.83
N GLN A 188 2.23 31.85 11.90
CA GLN A 188 1.71 30.51 12.19
C GLN A 188 2.70 29.44 11.72
N PRO A 189 3.17 28.55 12.59
CA PRO A 189 4.06 27.47 12.20
C PRO A 189 3.32 26.47 11.30
N LEU A 190 4.05 25.86 10.37
CA LEU A 190 3.54 24.76 9.58
C LEU A 190 3.56 23.48 10.42
N SER A 191 2.49 23.27 11.16
CA SER A 191 2.29 22.07 11.98
C SER A 191 1.40 21.07 11.27
N VAL A 192 1.79 19.78 11.27
CA VAL A 192 1.07 18.69 10.62
C VAL A 192 1.04 17.42 11.47
N VAL A 193 -0.08 16.73 11.43
CA VAL A 193 -0.22 15.38 11.99
C VAL A 193 -0.32 14.39 10.83
N ILE A 194 0.61 13.43 10.80
CA ILE A 194 0.57 12.32 9.86
C ILE A 194 -0.24 11.19 10.50
N GLU A 195 -1.44 10.98 10.01
CA GLU A 195 -2.31 9.90 10.46
C GLU A 195 -2.02 8.61 9.69
N ALA A 196 -2.01 7.45 10.37
CA ALA A 196 -1.91 6.17 9.68
C ALA A 196 -2.57 5.03 10.44
N ILE A 197 -2.96 4.00 9.72
CA ILE A 197 -3.39 2.73 10.33
C ILE A 197 -2.15 1.94 10.84
N PRO A 198 -2.31 1.07 11.84
CA PRO A 198 -1.18 0.40 12.52
C PRO A 198 -0.21 -0.37 11.62
N VAL A 199 -0.65 -0.87 10.47
CA VAL A 199 0.23 -1.59 9.52
C VAL A 199 1.35 -0.70 8.96
N LEU A 200 1.23 0.64 9.05
CA LEU A 200 2.21 1.62 8.58
C LEU A 200 3.07 2.20 9.72
N ASN A 201 3.04 1.62 10.90
CA ASN A 201 3.84 2.08 12.06
C ASN A 201 5.36 2.03 11.81
N ALA A 202 5.83 1.22 10.88
CA ALA A 202 7.25 1.21 10.49
C ALA A 202 7.64 2.41 9.63
N VAL A 203 6.70 2.97 8.85
CA VAL A 203 6.95 4.06 7.88
C VAL A 203 6.70 5.44 8.51
N GLY A 204 5.60 5.58 9.24
CA GLY A 204 5.11 6.87 9.71
C GLY A 204 6.10 7.70 10.53
N PRO A 205 6.80 7.13 11.52
CA PRO A 205 7.82 7.86 12.30
C PRO A 205 8.97 8.37 11.44
N ILE A 206 9.37 7.62 10.40
CA ILE A 206 10.47 8.02 9.49
C ILE A 206 10.04 9.24 8.68
N VAL A 207 8.84 9.20 8.09
CA VAL A 207 8.27 10.33 7.34
C VAL A 207 8.16 11.57 8.22
N ALA A 208 7.64 11.42 9.46
CA ALA A 208 7.55 12.53 10.40
C ALA A 208 8.94 13.12 10.73
N GLN A 209 9.95 12.27 10.92
CA GLN A 209 11.30 12.71 11.20
C GLN A 209 11.94 13.44 9.99
N GLN A 210 11.72 12.97 8.76
CA GLN A 210 12.19 13.65 7.55
C GLN A 210 11.57 15.05 7.42
N LEU A 211 10.29 15.18 7.67
CA LEU A 211 9.62 16.49 7.66
C LEU A 211 10.12 17.41 8.78
N LYS A 212 10.36 16.89 10.00
CA LYS A 212 11.01 17.66 11.08
C LYS A 212 12.40 18.17 10.68
N ASN A 213 13.23 17.31 10.08
CA ASN A 213 14.56 17.66 9.62
C ASN A 213 14.54 18.76 8.51
N ALA A 214 13.42 18.87 7.81
CA ALA A 214 13.19 19.92 6.83
C ALA A 214 12.66 21.23 7.46
N GLY A 215 12.24 21.22 8.72
CA GLY A 215 11.69 22.37 9.42
C GLY A 215 10.15 22.40 9.47
N VAL A 216 9.47 21.30 9.16
CA VAL A 216 8.03 21.19 9.38
C VAL A 216 7.78 20.66 10.80
N ASP A 217 6.88 21.27 11.55
CA ASP A 217 6.46 20.76 12.86
C ASP A 217 5.53 19.56 12.65
N ALA A 218 6.13 18.40 12.40
CA ALA A 218 5.43 17.17 12.04
C ALA A 218 5.33 16.20 13.22
N SER A 219 4.19 15.55 13.38
CA SER A 219 4.00 14.45 14.31
C SER A 219 3.36 13.25 13.62
N PHE A 220 3.56 12.06 14.19
CA PHE A 220 2.95 10.82 13.71
C PHE A 220 1.93 10.32 14.73
N ARG A 221 0.78 9.87 14.24
CA ARG A 221 -0.28 9.27 15.06
C ARG A 221 -0.84 8.00 14.38
N SER A 222 -0.96 6.95 15.18
CA SER A 222 -1.61 5.70 14.76
C SER A 222 -2.34 5.09 15.95
N THR A 223 -3.65 5.10 15.89
CA THR A 223 -4.55 4.61 16.93
C THR A 223 -5.61 3.68 16.33
N PRO A 224 -6.39 2.95 17.13
CA PRO A 224 -7.53 2.18 16.62
C PRO A 224 -8.52 3.02 15.80
N GLU A 225 -8.66 4.30 16.13
CA GLU A 225 -9.57 5.26 15.49
C GLU A 225 -9.03 5.82 14.18
N SER A 226 -7.72 5.67 13.90
CA SER A 226 -7.06 6.24 12.71
C SER A 226 -7.75 5.84 11.40
N ARG A 227 -8.29 4.62 11.32
CA ARG A 227 -9.06 4.19 10.15
C ARG A 227 -10.34 5.02 9.95
N ALA A 228 -11.03 5.38 11.02
CA ALA A 228 -12.22 6.24 10.95
C ALA A 228 -11.84 7.68 10.59
N VAL A 229 -10.78 8.22 11.21
CA VAL A 229 -10.24 9.56 10.90
C VAL A 229 -9.89 9.68 9.41
N LEU A 230 -9.22 8.66 8.86
CA LEU A 230 -8.84 8.58 7.45
C LEU A 230 -10.09 8.54 6.56
N ARG A 231 -11.03 7.63 6.84
CA ARG A 231 -12.24 7.47 6.04
C ARG A 231 -13.10 8.73 6.02
N ASP A 232 -13.19 9.44 7.13
CA ASP A 232 -13.96 10.67 7.26
C ASP A 232 -13.23 11.89 6.67
N GLY A 233 -11.93 11.77 6.34
CA GLY A 233 -11.12 12.88 5.85
C GLY A 233 -10.76 13.91 6.92
N ARG A 234 -10.69 13.51 8.19
CA ARG A 234 -10.33 14.37 9.33
C ARG A 234 -8.85 14.31 9.67
N PHE A 235 -8.00 14.40 8.67
CA PHE A 235 -6.53 14.36 8.78
C PHE A 235 -5.92 15.59 8.09
N ASP A 236 -4.70 15.95 8.46
CA ASP A 236 -3.85 16.88 7.69
C ASP A 236 -3.14 16.14 6.57
N LEU A 237 -2.32 15.16 6.96
CA LEU A 237 -1.64 14.20 6.10
C LEU A 237 -2.01 12.79 6.53
N THR A 238 -2.06 11.87 5.60
CA THR A 238 -2.23 10.45 5.94
C THR A 238 -1.33 9.56 5.12
N LEU A 239 -0.75 8.54 5.79
CA LEU A 239 -0.13 7.42 5.10
C LEU A 239 -1.17 6.35 4.88
N PHE A 240 -1.32 5.95 3.63
CA PHE A 240 -2.24 4.89 3.25
C PHE A 240 -1.79 4.23 1.95
N GLY A 241 -2.35 3.07 1.66
CA GLY A 241 -2.35 2.48 0.33
C GLY A 241 -3.72 2.70 -0.31
N HIS A 242 -3.86 2.30 -1.53
CA HIS A 242 -5.14 2.33 -2.23
C HIS A 242 -5.30 1.08 -3.09
N ARG A 243 -6.52 0.76 -3.47
CA ARG A 243 -6.78 -0.29 -4.45
C ARG A 243 -6.31 0.20 -5.80
N GLY A 244 -5.22 -0.40 -6.27
CA GLY A 244 -4.66 -0.08 -7.56
C GLY A 244 -5.12 -1.05 -8.65
N SER A 245 -4.73 -0.74 -9.86
CA SER A 245 -4.88 -1.61 -11.02
C SER A 245 -4.01 -2.86 -10.90
N ILE A 246 -4.41 -3.94 -11.58
CA ILE A 246 -3.62 -5.17 -11.70
C ILE A 246 -3.18 -5.35 -13.17
N ALA A 247 -4.10 -5.18 -14.10
CA ALA A 247 -3.87 -5.42 -15.52
C ALA A 247 -4.08 -4.20 -16.40
N ASP A 248 -5.01 -3.33 -16.04
CA ASP A 248 -5.30 -2.09 -16.76
C ASP A 248 -5.17 -0.87 -15.84
N PRO A 249 -4.87 0.32 -16.36
CA PRO A 249 -4.60 1.51 -15.55
C PRO A 249 -5.86 2.18 -15.00
N TYR A 250 -7.05 1.88 -15.54
CA TYR A 250 -8.28 2.62 -15.25
C TYR A 250 -8.64 2.62 -13.78
N ALA A 251 -8.56 1.45 -13.12
CA ALA A 251 -8.96 1.32 -11.71
C ALA A 251 -8.13 2.22 -10.77
N THR A 252 -6.85 2.46 -11.06
CA THR A 252 -6.02 3.41 -10.31
C THR A 252 -6.39 4.85 -10.63
N LEU A 253 -6.57 5.18 -11.91
CA LEU A 253 -6.87 6.56 -12.32
C LEU A 253 -8.26 6.99 -11.83
N GLU A 254 -9.25 6.10 -11.89
CA GLU A 254 -10.63 6.36 -11.44
C GLU A 254 -10.72 6.74 -9.96
N MET A 255 -9.79 6.28 -9.12
CA MET A 255 -9.74 6.65 -7.71
C MET A 255 -9.55 8.16 -7.47
N TYR A 256 -8.87 8.85 -8.39
CA TYR A 256 -8.62 10.30 -8.32
C TYR A 256 -9.67 11.13 -9.05
N HIS A 257 -10.66 10.52 -9.67
CA HIS A 257 -11.75 11.21 -10.32
C HIS A 257 -12.56 12.03 -9.28
N SER A 258 -13.00 13.23 -9.65
CA SER A 258 -13.72 14.17 -8.78
C SER A 258 -15.00 13.58 -8.15
N ARG A 259 -15.60 12.53 -8.76
CA ARG A 259 -16.72 11.79 -8.18
C ARG A 259 -16.41 11.15 -6.84
N ASN A 260 -15.11 10.92 -6.54
CA ASN A 260 -14.61 10.35 -5.29
C ASN A 260 -14.12 11.43 -4.29
N ALA A 261 -14.14 12.71 -4.67
CA ALA A 261 -13.66 13.83 -3.87
C ALA A 261 -14.71 14.30 -2.84
N PHE A 262 -15.14 13.39 -1.99
CA PHE A 262 -16.17 13.64 -0.98
C PHE A 262 -15.76 14.68 0.05
N GLU A 263 -16.75 15.39 0.60
CA GLU A 263 -16.53 16.35 1.68
C GLU A 263 -16.09 15.65 2.98
N VAL A 264 -15.39 16.41 3.83
CA VAL A 264 -15.00 15.94 5.16
C VAL A 264 -16.25 15.52 5.96
N GLY A 265 -16.17 14.37 6.60
CA GLY A 265 -17.30 13.74 7.31
C GLY A 265 -18.08 12.73 6.47
N ARG A 266 -17.92 12.72 5.14
CA ARG A 266 -18.48 11.67 4.30
C ARG A 266 -17.43 10.55 4.11
N PRO A 267 -17.69 9.34 4.61
CA PRO A 267 -16.70 8.26 4.57
C PRO A 267 -16.35 7.82 3.14
N THR A 268 -15.05 7.63 2.88
CA THR A 268 -14.54 7.02 1.65
C THR A 268 -13.27 6.25 1.93
N LEU A 269 -12.91 5.34 1.04
CA LEU A 269 -11.61 4.67 1.05
C LEU A 269 -10.56 5.41 0.19
N PHE A 270 -10.95 6.48 -0.51
CA PHE A 270 -10.07 7.27 -1.38
C PHE A 270 -9.63 8.54 -0.65
N PRO A 271 -8.44 8.56 -0.04
CA PRO A 271 -8.04 9.64 0.86
C PRO A 271 -7.73 10.95 0.15
N ALA A 272 -7.37 10.93 -1.13
CA ALA A 272 -6.94 12.12 -1.87
C ALA A 272 -8.00 13.25 -1.84
N ARG A 273 -9.29 12.93 -2.08
CA ARG A 273 -10.40 13.92 -2.12
C ARG A 273 -10.14 15.09 -3.05
N TRP A 274 -9.30 14.88 -4.04
CA TRP A 274 -8.87 15.84 -5.05
C TRP A 274 -9.88 15.93 -6.19
N SER A 275 -9.91 17.07 -6.87
CA SER A 275 -10.81 17.31 -8.01
C SER A 275 -10.10 18.09 -9.10
N ASN A 276 -10.24 17.62 -10.35
CA ASN A 276 -9.77 18.33 -11.54
C ASN A 276 -10.60 17.91 -12.76
N ALA A 277 -11.33 18.85 -13.34
CA ALA A 277 -12.27 18.56 -14.42
C ALA A 277 -11.59 18.09 -15.74
N ASP A 278 -10.35 18.49 -16.01
CA ASP A 278 -9.63 18.04 -17.20
C ASP A 278 -9.09 16.63 -17.02
N TYR A 279 -8.66 16.30 -15.81
CA TYR A 279 -8.33 14.92 -15.42
C TYR A 279 -9.54 14.00 -15.56
N ASP A 280 -10.70 14.43 -15.06
CA ASP A 280 -11.94 13.65 -15.10
C ASP A 280 -12.36 13.28 -16.54
N LYS A 281 -12.26 14.25 -17.48
CA LYS A 281 -12.57 14.01 -18.91
C LYS A 281 -11.70 12.89 -19.50
N ILE A 282 -10.40 12.90 -19.19
CA ILE A 282 -9.45 11.89 -19.68
C ILE A 282 -9.78 10.51 -19.08
N VAL A 283 -10.04 10.45 -17.78
CA VAL A 283 -10.39 9.19 -17.11
C VAL A 283 -11.72 8.63 -17.63
N ASP A 284 -12.71 9.49 -17.87
CA ASP A 284 -13.97 9.08 -18.46
C ASP A 284 -13.81 8.57 -19.90
N GLU A 285 -12.88 9.13 -20.67
CA GLU A 285 -12.54 8.65 -22.01
C GLU A 285 -11.90 7.25 -21.93
N ILE A 286 -10.91 7.05 -21.04
CA ILE A 286 -10.30 5.73 -20.82
C ILE A 286 -11.37 4.70 -20.46
N GLY A 287 -12.31 5.06 -19.58
CA GLY A 287 -13.39 4.16 -19.14
C GLY A 287 -14.38 3.73 -20.24
N ARG A 288 -14.38 4.41 -21.41
CA ARG A 288 -15.23 4.06 -22.57
C ARG A 288 -14.50 3.20 -23.58
N LEU A 289 -13.19 3.09 -23.50
CA LEU A 289 -12.37 2.32 -24.43
C LEU A 289 -12.30 0.85 -24.02
N ALA A 290 -12.14 -0.02 -25.00
CA ALA A 290 -11.79 -1.41 -24.73
C ALA A 290 -10.40 -1.49 -24.07
N PRO A 291 -10.17 -2.39 -23.10
CA PRO A 291 -8.91 -2.45 -22.33
C PRO A 291 -7.63 -2.64 -23.16
N ASP A 292 -7.77 -3.16 -24.39
CA ASP A 292 -6.68 -3.37 -25.35
C ASP A 292 -6.50 -2.23 -26.36
N ASN A 293 -7.27 -1.14 -26.21
CA ASN A 293 -7.16 0.01 -27.11
C ASN A 293 -5.79 0.69 -26.96
N PRO A 294 -5.02 0.83 -28.06
CA PRO A 294 -3.67 1.40 -28.00
C PRO A 294 -3.63 2.88 -27.56
N GLY A 295 -4.72 3.62 -27.76
CA GLY A 295 -4.83 5.03 -27.34
C GLY A 295 -4.86 5.24 -25.83
N ILE A 296 -5.17 4.20 -25.05
CA ILE A 296 -5.20 4.28 -23.58
C ILE A 296 -3.85 4.76 -23.02
N LYS A 297 -2.74 4.33 -23.62
CA LYS A 297 -1.40 4.71 -23.13
C LYS A 297 -1.18 6.23 -23.19
N ASP A 298 -1.56 6.90 -24.24
CA ASP A 298 -1.39 8.34 -24.39
C ASP A 298 -2.33 9.10 -23.43
N LEU A 299 -3.54 8.60 -23.23
CA LEU A 299 -4.48 9.16 -22.27
C LEU A 299 -3.96 8.99 -20.83
N VAL A 300 -3.33 7.85 -20.49
CA VAL A 300 -2.67 7.65 -19.19
C VAL A 300 -1.55 8.66 -18.99
N VAL A 301 -0.70 8.90 -20.01
CA VAL A 301 0.36 9.90 -19.95
C VAL A 301 -0.22 11.30 -19.71
N ALA A 302 -1.29 11.66 -20.40
CA ALA A 302 -1.97 12.95 -20.23
C ALA A 302 -2.60 13.10 -18.83
N ALA A 303 -3.30 12.09 -18.34
CA ALA A 303 -3.87 12.09 -17.00
C ALA A 303 -2.77 12.23 -15.92
N MET A 304 -1.66 11.50 -16.07
CA MET A 304 -0.56 11.54 -15.12
C MET A 304 0.26 12.84 -15.21
N ASP A 305 0.30 13.53 -16.35
CA ASP A 305 0.88 14.87 -16.42
C ASP A 305 0.12 15.87 -15.53
N ILE A 306 -1.21 15.83 -15.55
CA ILE A 306 -2.05 16.64 -14.66
C ILE A 306 -1.81 16.23 -13.20
N TRP A 307 -1.89 14.93 -12.89
CA TRP A 307 -1.76 14.41 -11.54
C TRP A 307 -0.41 14.78 -10.89
N MET A 308 0.69 14.62 -11.63
CA MET A 308 2.05 14.93 -11.16
C MET A 308 2.28 16.44 -11.08
N ARG A 309 1.77 17.22 -12.04
CA ARG A 309 1.79 18.67 -12.00
C ARG A 309 1.11 19.22 -10.76
N GLU A 310 -0.04 18.67 -10.42
CA GLU A 310 -0.84 19.06 -9.25
C GLU A 310 -0.27 18.54 -7.92
N ALA A 311 0.75 17.68 -7.94
CA ALA A 311 1.30 17.03 -6.75
C ALA A 311 0.19 16.46 -5.85
N VAL A 312 -0.64 15.59 -6.41
CA VAL A 312 -1.87 15.11 -5.76
C VAL A 312 -1.55 14.33 -4.48
N GLU A 313 -0.48 13.56 -4.48
CA GLU A 313 0.07 12.84 -3.33
C GLU A 313 1.58 12.64 -3.48
N VAL A 314 2.22 12.05 -2.49
CA VAL A 314 3.63 11.66 -2.53
C VAL A 314 3.72 10.14 -2.46
N PRO A 315 3.87 9.42 -3.60
CA PRO A 315 4.14 7.99 -3.58
C PRO A 315 5.43 7.67 -2.82
N ILE A 316 5.44 6.59 -2.05
CA ILE A 316 6.57 6.23 -1.18
C ILE A 316 7.19 4.91 -1.60
N SER A 317 6.43 3.81 -1.53
CA SER A 317 6.97 2.47 -1.80
C SER A 317 5.90 1.49 -2.27
N GLU A 318 6.37 0.43 -2.94
CA GLU A 318 5.58 -0.77 -3.14
C GLU A 318 5.19 -1.38 -1.79
N TRP A 319 4.05 -2.06 -1.79
CA TRP A 319 3.60 -2.87 -0.67
C TRP A 319 3.75 -4.35 -0.98
N TYR A 320 4.27 -5.10 -0.02
CA TYR A 320 4.44 -6.55 -0.14
C TYR A 320 3.74 -7.27 1.01
N HIS A 321 2.92 -8.25 0.67
CA HIS A 321 2.38 -9.20 1.62
C HIS A 321 3.42 -10.26 1.94
N ARG A 322 3.96 -10.18 3.15
CA ARG A 322 4.98 -11.11 3.67
C ARG A 322 4.31 -12.17 4.51
N VAL A 323 3.89 -13.22 3.84
CA VAL A 323 3.12 -14.32 4.42
C VAL A 323 4.01 -15.56 4.52
N PRO A 324 4.55 -15.87 5.71
CA PRO A 324 5.25 -17.14 5.94
C PRO A 324 4.30 -18.32 5.84
N MET A 325 4.69 -19.34 5.07
CA MET A 325 3.95 -20.57 4.83
C MET A 325 4.83 -21.76 5.22
N ASN A 326 4.31 -22.60 6.11
CA ASN A 326 5.05 -23.73 6.68
C ASN A 326 4.82 -25.01 5.88
N GLN A 327 5.89 -25.61 5.42
CA GLN A 327 5.90 -26.83 4.62
C GLN A 327 6.13 -28.11 5.46
N THR A 328 6.01 -28.05 6.77
CA THR A 328 6.20 -29.22 7.64
C THR A 328 5.11 -30.26 7.39
N TYR A 329 3.86 -29.82 7.24
CA TYR A 329 2.71 -30.71 7.08
C TYR A 329 2.04 -30.59 5.72
N TRP A 330 2.20 -29.46 5.03
CA TRP A 330 1.53 -29.16 3.77
C TRP A 330 2.49 -28.62 2.72
N THR A 331 2.37 -29.10 1.48
CA THR A 331 3.04 -28.57 0.27
C THR A 331 2.01 -27.97 -0.68
N GLY A 332 2.47 -27.40 -1.78
CA GLY A 332 1.58 -26.80 -2.81
C GLY A 332 1.22 -25.35 -2.53
N TRP A 333 1.87 -24.69 -1.57
CA TRP A 333 1.69 -23.27 -1.30
C TRP A 333 1.99 -22.42 -2.55
N PRO A 334 1.27 -21.28 -2.73
CA PRO A 334 1.55 -20.38 -3.84
C PRO A 334 2.88 -19.64 -3.62
N THR A 335 3.72 -19.68 -4.63
CA THR A 335 5.02 -18.98 -4.66
C THR A 335 5.25 -18.38 -6.04
N LYS A 336 6.31 -17.59 -6.23
CA LYS A 336 6.69 -17.07 -7.55
C LYS A 336 6.93 -18.17 -8.59
N ASP A 337 7.34 -19.36 -8.13
CA ASP A 337 7.62 -20.52 -8.98
C ASP A 337 6.37 -21.43 -9.15
N ASN A 338 5.31 -21.17 -8.38
CA ASN A 338 4.00 -21.82 -8.46
C ASN A 338 2.88 -20.78 -8.32
N PRO A 339 2.74 -19.82 -9.27
CA PRO A 339 2.02 -18.57 -9.10
C PRO A 339 0.53 -18.68 -9.46
N TYR A 340 -0.18 -19.65 -8.94
CA TYR A 340 -1.60 -19.83 -9.23
C TYR A 340 -2.52 -18.87 -8.47
N MET A 341 -2.05 -18.27 -7.37
CA MET A 341 -2.77 -17.29 -6.55
C MET A 341 -1.78 -16.54 -5.66
N GLN A 342 -2.06 -15.28 -5.37
CA GLN A 342 -1.34 -14.52 -4.37
C GLN A 342 -1.58 -15.11 -2.96
N PRO A 343 -0.56 -15.25 -2.10
CA PRO A 343 -0.70 -15.88 -0.78
C PRO A 343 -1.39 -14.99 0.27
N SER A 344 -1.68 -13.73 -0.02
CA SER A 344 -2.38 -12.86 0.93
C SER A 344 -3.81 -13.33 1.14
N PHE A 345 -4.04 -13.92 2.29
CA PHE A 345 -5.35 -14.41 2.68
C PHE A 345 -6.10 -13.34 3.47
N TRP A 346 -6.60 -12.37 2.79
CA TRP A 346 -7.70 -11.65 3.39
C TRP A 346 -8.86 -12.65 3.52
N TYR A 347 -9.20 -12.99 4.76
CA TYR A 347 -10.29 -13.93 5.10
C TYR A 347 -11.62 -13.60 4.41
N THR A 348 -11.74 -12.40 3.86
CA THR A 348 -12.87 -11.92 3.04
C THR A 348 -12.69 -12.16 1.55
N SER A 349 -11.48 -12.51 1.08
CA SER A 349 -11.24 -12.82 -0.33
C SER A 349 -11.49 -14.31 -0.57
N GLY A 350 -12.03 -14.67 -1.72
CA GLY A 350 -12.19 -16.06 -2.14
C GLY A 350 -10.88 -16.81 -2.38
N SER A 351 -9.73 -16.19 -2.09
CA SER A 351 -8.38 -16.72 -2.36
C SER A 351 -8.13 -18.07 -1.71
N PHE A 352 -8.63 -18.27 -0.50
CA PHE A 352 -8.54 -19.57 0.18
C PHE A 352 -9.18 -20.70 -0.61
N GLY A 353 -10.28 -20.43 -1.31
CA GLY A 353 -10.96 -21.41 -2.16
C GLY A 353 -10.07 -21.92 -3.30
N TYR A 354 -9.05 -21.16 -3.70
CA TYR A 354 -8.07 -21.58 -4.71
C TYR A 354 -6.84 -22.25 -4.11
N VAL A 355 -6.44 -21.90 -2.91
CA VAL A 355 -5.25 -22.47 -2.25
C VAL A 355 -5.54 -23.85 -1.68
N LEU A 356 -6.61 -23.99 -0.91
CA LEU A 356 -6.94 -25.25 -0.20
C LEU A 356 -6.97 -26.49 -1.09
N PRO A 357 -7.58 -26.48 -2.29
CA PRO A 357 -7.59 -27.66 -3.17
C PRO A 357 -6.20 -28.04 -3.72
N ARG A 358 -5.22 -27.15 -3.60
CA ARG A 358 -3.85 -27.38 -4.11
C ARG A 358 -2.88 -27.81 -3.02
N LEU A 359 -3.25 -27.65 -1.76
CA LEU A 359 -2.44 -28.13 -0.66
C LEU A 359 -2.47 -29.65 -0.60
N LYS A 360 -1.29 -30.25 -0.42
CA LYS A 360 -1.09 -31.69 -0.28
C LYS A 360 -0.38 -31.96 1.04
N PRO A 361 -0.78 -33.00 1.79
CA PRO A 361 -0.02 -33.41 2.96
C PRO A 361 1.40 -33.83 2.57
N VAL A 362 2.35 -33.52 3.41
CA VAL A 362 3.73 -34.05 3.29
C VAL A 362 3.69 -35.53 3.65
N GLN A 363 4.22 -36.37 2.75
CA GLN A 363 4.33 -37.80 2.96
C GLN A 363 5.49 -38.14 3.88
#